data_8c7ba1326d61419de29afb9bc52b17f7
#
_entry.id   8c7ba1326d61419de29afb9bc52b17f7
#
_cell.length_a   1.000
_cell.length_b   1.000
_cell.length_c   1.000
_cell.angle_alpha   90.00
_cell.angle_beta   90.00
_cell.angle_gamma   90.00
#
_symmetry.space_group_name_H-M   'P 1'
#
loop_
_entity.id
_entity.type
_entity.pdbx_description
1 polymer ?
#
loop_
_entity_poly.entity_id
_entity_poly.type
_entity_poly.pdbx_seq_one_letter_code
_entity_poly.pdbx_strand_id
1 'polypeptide(L)'
;MVQYAPTDLDAAFAALADGTRRGVLEQLGRRESSITDLADRFHMTLTGMRKHVGVLEQAGLVTTEKVGRVRTCRIGVRRLDEVATWIDAYHQLWDARFRELDKVIEELKQKEQQDGHEYER
;
A
#
# COMPACT_ATOMS: atom_id res chain seq x y z
N MET A 1 12.54 -27.30 -1.72
CA MET A 1 12.46 -25.84 -1.70
C MET A 1 11.08 -25.38 -2.20
N VAL A 2 10.34 -24.73 -1.35
CA VAL A 2 9.00 -24.26 -1.74
C VAL A 2 9.18 -22.98 -2.55
N GLN A 3 8.81 -23.02 -3.81
CA GLN A 3 8.76 -21.81 -4.64
C GLN A 3 7.34 -21.30 -4.65
N TYR A 4 7.17 -20.07 -4.22
CA TYR A 4 5.88 -19.41 -4.30
C TYR A 4 5.77 -18.72 -5.66
N ALA A 5 4.79 -19.11 -6.46
CA ALA A 5 4.50 -18.39 -7.67
C ALA A 5 4.08 -16.95 -7.31
N PRO A 6 4.52 -15.94 -8.07
CA PRO A 6 4.06 -14.57 -7.83
C PRO A 6 2.53 -14.53 -7.91
N THR A 7 1.92 -13.95 -6.88
CA THR A 7 0.47 -13.75 -6.86
C THR A 7 0.15 -12.36 -7.43
N ASP A 8 -1.12 -12.13 -7.72
CA ASP A 8 -1.58 -10.80 -8.12
C ASP A 8 -1.27 -9.76 -7.05
N LEU A 9 -1.27 -10.16 -5.78
CA LEU A 9 -0.90 -9.30 -4.67
C LEU A 9 0.59 -8.95 -4.70
N ASP A 10 1.44 -9.91 -5.04
CA ASP A 10 2.88 -9.68 -5.20
C ASP A 10 3.16 -8.65 -6.30
N ALA A 11 2.47 -8.78 -7.44
CA ALA A 11 2.59 -7.83 -8.55
C ALA A 11 2.16 -6.43 -8.11
N ALA A 12 1.10 -6.33 -7.32
CA ALA A 12 0.63 -5.05 -6.79
C ALA A 12 1.67 -4.40 -5.88
N PHE A 13 2.25 -5.15 -4.95
CA PHE A 13 3.31 -4.63 -4.08
C PHE A 13 4.55 -4.24 -4.86
N ALA A 14 4.95 -5.03 -5.86
CA ALA A 14 6.09 -4.69 -6.71
C ALA A 14 5.85 -3.38 -7.47
N ALA A 15 4.63 -3.19 -8.01
CA ALA A 15 4.27 -1.96 -8.69
C ALA A 15 4.30 -0.76 -7.74
N LEU A 16 3.89 -0.92 -6.49
CA LEU A 16 3.89 0.13 -5.47
C LEU A 16 5.28 0.46 -4.94
N ALA A 17 6.30 -0.32 -5.26
CA ALA A 17 7.66 -0.11 -4.77
C ALA A 17 8.38 1.08 -5.43
N ASP A 18 7.78 1.71 -6.43
CA ASP A 18 8.37 2.85 -7.14
C ASP A 18 7.62 4.15 -6.79
N GLY A 19 8.39 5.21 -6.47
CA GLY A 19 7.81 6.49 -6.07
C GLY A 19 6.98 7.17 -7.15
N THR A 20 7.42 7.10 -8.40
CA THR A 20 6.66 7.67 -9.52
C THR A 20 5.32 6.97 -9.69
N ARG A 21 5.31 5.65 -9.61
CA ARG A 21 4.07 4.88 -9.71
C ARG A 21 3.11 5.18 -8.57
N ARG A 22 3.61 5.34 -7.34
CA ARG A 22 2.77 5.78 -6.22
C ARG A 22 2.18 7.16 -6.47
N GLY A 23 2.98 8.08 -7.01
CA GLY A 23 2.51 9.42 -7.38
C GLY A 23 1.42 9.38 -8.43
N VAL A 24 1.57 8.53 -9.44
CA VAL A 24 0.53 8.33 -10.47
C VAL A 24 -0.78 7.86 -9.84
N LEU A 25 -0.72 6.90 -8.92
CA LEU A 25 -1.92 6.42 -8.22
C LEU A 25 -2.59 7.52 -7.39
N GLU A 26 -1.80 8.34 -6.71
CA GLU A 26 -2.35 9.48 -5.95
C GLU A 26 -3.08 10.45 -6.88
N GLN A 27 -2.49 10.74 -8.05
CA GLN A 27 -3.12 11.61 -9.03
C GLN A 27 -4.41 11.01 -9.57
N LEU A 28 -4.41 9.73 -9.89
CA LEU A 28 -5.59 9.03 -10.39
C LEU A 28 -6.67 8.86 -9.31
N GLY A 29 -6.27 8.85 -8.05
CA GLY A 29 -7.21 8.86 -6.93
C GLY A 29 -8.02 10.16 -6.84
N ARG A 30 -7.49 11.24 -7.36
CA ARG A 30 -8.18 12.53 -7.44
C ARG A 30 -9.07 12.63 -8.66
N ARG A 31 -8.58 12.15 -9.79
CA ARG A 31 -9.34 12.15 -11.05
C ARG A 31 -8.63 11.30 -12.10
N GLU A 32 -9.39 10.73 -13.00
CA GLU A 32 -8.83 10.05 -14.16
C GLU A 32 -8.01 11.02 -15.00
N SER A 33 -6.98 10.52 -15.65
CA SER A 33 -6.05 11.34 -16.44
C SER A 33 -5.56 10.56 -17.64
N SER A 34 -5.23 11.26 -18.72
CA SER A 34 -4.58 10.62 -19.87
C SER A 34 -3.11 10.32 -19.57
N ILE A 35 -2.51 9.41 -20.30
CA ILE A 35 -1.07 9.14 -20.19
C ILE A 35 -0.26 10.39 -20.51
N THR A 36 -0.66 11.17 -21.50
CA THR A 36 0.00 12.41 -21.86
C THR A 36 -0.01 13.40 -20.70
N ASP A 37 -1.16 13.59 -20.05
CA ASP A 37 -1.27 14.47 -18.89
C ASP A 37 -0.39 14.00 -17.73
N LEU A 38 -0.35 12.70 -17.49
CA LEU A 38 0.52 12.13 -16.46
C LEU A 38 1.99 12.38 -16.78
N ALA A 39 2.41 12.16 -18.03
CA ALA A 39 3.78 12.42 -18.45
C ALA A 39 4.16 13.87 -18.21
N ASP A 40 3.30 14.80 -18.60
CA ASP A 40 3.52 16.24 -18.42
C ASP A 40 3.62 16.60 -16.94
N ARG A 41 2.71 16.10 -16.13
CA ARG A 41 2.66 16.40 -14.70
C ARG A 41 3.90 15.90 -13.95
N PHE A 42 4.41 14.74 -14.32
CA PHE A 42 5.58 14.16 -13.67
C PHE A 42 6.89 14.49 -14.39
N HIS A 43 6.87 15.37 -15.39
CA HIS A 43 8.05 15.81 -16.16
C HIS A 43 8.80 14.61 -16.75
N MET A 44 8.05 13.70 -17.34
CA MET A 44 8.58 12.46 -17.93
C MET A 44 8.26 12.40 -19.41
N THR A 45 9.03 11.59 -20.12
CA THR A 45 8.69 11.29 -21.53
C THR A 45 7.42 10.42 -21.57
N LEU A 46 6.71 10.50 -22.68
CA LEU A 46 5.53 9.68 -22.91
C LEU A 46 5.88 8.18 -22.83
N THR A 47 7.02 7.79 -23.41
CA THR A 47 7.50 6.41 -23.38
C THR A 47 7.76 5.93 -21.96
N GLY A 48 8.41 6.76 -21.13
CA GLY A 48 8.67 6.45 -19.73
C GLY A 48 7.39 6.29 -18.93
N MET A 49 6.45 7.21 -19.12
CA MET A 49 5.16 7.13 -18.42
C MET A 49 4.35 5.91 -18.87
N ARG A 50 4.37 5.54 -20.15
CA ARG A 50 3.72 4.33 -20.64
C ARG A 50 4.24 3.08 -19.94
N LYS A 51 5.54 3.00 -19.65
CA LYS A 51 6.11 1.87 -18.92
C LYS A 51 5.57 1.80 -17.49
N HIS A 52 5.53 2.93 -16.80
CA HIS A 52 4.98 2.97 -15.44
C HIS A 52 3.50 2.60 -15.40
N VAL A 53 2.72 3.16 -16.30
CA VAL A 53 1.29 2.84 -16.40
C VAL A 53 1.09 1.36 -16.78
N GLY A 54 1.93 0.83 -17.67
CA GLY A 54 1.88 -0.59 -18.05
C GLY A 54 2.13 -1.52 -16.88
N VAL A 55 3.10 -1.20 -16.00
CA VAL A 55 3.36 -1.98 -14.79
C VAL A 55 2.16 -1.94 -13.84
N LEU A 56 1.58 -0.76 -13.66
CA LEU A 56 0.39 -0.59 -12.81
C LEU A 56 -0.82 -1.33 -13.39
N GLU A 57 -1.00 -1.28 -14.71
CA GLU A 57 -2.10 -1.97 -15.37
C GLU A 57 -1.98 -3.48 -15.25
N GLN A 58 -0.79 -4.04 -15.47
CA GLN A 58 -0.55 -5.47 -15.31
C GLN A 58 -0.76 -5.93 -13.88
N ALA A 59 -0.46 -5.07 -12.92
CA ALA A 59 -0.70 -5.37 -11.51
C ALA A 59 -2.17 -5.18 -11.10
N GLY A 60 -3.03 -4.72 -12.01
CA GLY A 60 -4.44 -4.50 -11.71
C GLY A 60 -4.74 -3.23 -10.93
N LEU A 61 -3.74 -2.37 -10.71
CA LEU A 61 -3.89 -1.13 -9.94
C LEU A 61 -4.43 0.03 -10.78
N VAL A 62 -4.32 -0.09 -12.09
CA VAL A 62 -4.80 0.92 -13.05
C VAL A 62 -5.52 0.20 -14.17
N THR A 63 -6.61 0.76 -14.63
CA THR A 63 -7.26 0.36 -15.87
C THR A 63 -7.10 1.47 -16.90
N THR A 64 -6.98 1.11 -18.16
CA THR A 64 -6.86 2.08 -19.23
C THR A 64 -7.93 1.84 -20.28
N GLU A 65 -8.40 2.92 -20.88
CA GLU A 65 -9.38 2.88 -21.96
C GLU A 65 -8.93 3.84 -23.04
N LYS A 66 -8.88 3.35 -24.28
CA LYS A 66 -8.54 4.20 -25.41
C LYS A 66 -9.81 4.68 -26.10
N VAL A 67 -10.01 5.98 -26.08
CA VAL A 67 -11.11 6.64 -26.78
C VAL A 67 -10.50 7.55 -27.83
N GLY A 68 -10.67 7.21 -29.11
CA GLY A 68 -10.01 7.91 -30.20
C GLY A 68 -8.49 7.75 -30.11
N ARG A 69 -7.77 8.86 -29.99
CA ARG A 69 -6.30 8.88 -29.85
C ARG A 69 -5.83 9.03 -28.40
N VAL A 70 -6.77 9.14 -27.48
CA VAL A 70 -6.46 9.39 -26.06
C VAL A 70 -6.62 8.11 -25.26
N ARG A 71 -5.59 7.76 -24.49
CA ARG A 71 -5.64 6.67 -23.53
C ARG A 71 -5.82 7.26 -22.13
N THR A 72 -6.98 7.01 -21.56
CA THR A 72 -7.34 7.48 -20.22
C THR A 72 -7.08 6.40 -19.20
N CYS A 73 -6.47 6.81 -18.09
CA CYS A 73 -6.14 5.93 -16.98
C CYS A 73 -7.06 6.18 -15.79
N ARG A 74 -7.44 5.11 -15.13
CA ARG A 74 -8.29 5.13 -13.92
C ARG A 74 -7.72 4.17 -12.90
N ILE A 75 -8.04 4.41 -11.63
CA ILE A 75 -7.66 3.49 -10.56
C ILE A 75 -8.39 2.16 -10.70
N GLY A 76 -7.66 1.06 -10.54
CA GLY A 76 -8.22 -0.27 -10.40
C GLY A 76 -8.63 -0.52 -8.96
N VAL A 77 -9.83 -0.11 -8.59
CA VAL A 77 -10.32 -0.10 -7.20
C VAL A 77 -10.26 -1.49 -6.58
N ARG A 78 -10.62 -2.53 -7.32
CA ARG A 78 -10.68 -3.91 -6.81
C ARG A 78 -9.33 -4.38 -6.28
N ARG A 79 -8.24 -4.13 -7.03
CA ARG A 79 -6.89 -4.54 -6.62
C ARG A 79 -6.41 -3.73 -5.43
N LEU A 80 -6.70 -2.45 -5.40
CA LEU A 80 -6.38 -1.61 -4.25
C LEU A 80 -7.10 -2.07 -3.00
N ASP A 81 -8.36 -2.48 -3.11
CA ASP A 81 -9.12 -3.04 -2.00
C ASP A 81 -8.49 -4.33 -1.47
N GLU A 82 -7.99 -5.20 -2.36
CA GLU A 82 -7.29 -6.42 -1.96
C GLU A 82 -6.00 -6.12 -1.20
N VAL A 83 -5.23 -5.13 -1.67
CA VAL A 83 -4.01 -4.66 -0.99
C VAL A 83 -4.35 -4.09 0.38
N ALA A 84 -5.34 -3.22 0.43
CA ALA A 84 -5.80 -2.60 1.68
C ALA A 84 -6.28 -3.65 2.67
N THR A 85 -7.02 -4.64 2.22
CA THR A 85 -7.51 -5.75 3.06
C THR A 85 -6.35 -6.55 3.65
N TRP A 86 -5.33 -6.84 2.86
CA TRP A 86 -4.14 -7.56 3.35
C TRP A 86 -3.41 -6.74 4.41
N ILE A 87 -3.18 -5.45 4.15
CA ILE A 87 -2.50 -4.56 5.09
C ILE A 87 -3.29 -4.44 6.38
N ASP A 88 -4.59 -4.27 6.28
CA ASP A 88 -5.48 -4.11 7.43
C ASP A 88 -5.49 -5.37 8.30
N ALA A 89 -5.57 -6.54 7.70
CA ALA A 89 -5.50 -7.82 8.42
C ALA A 89 -4.18 -7.97 9.16
N TYR A 90 -3.07 -7.61 8.53
CA TYR A 90 -1.75 -7.62 9.16
C TYR A 90 -1.67 -6.61 10.31
N HIS A 91 -2.21 -5.43 10.10
CA HIS A 91 -2.26 -4.37 11.12
C HIS A 91 -3.05 -4.81 12.35
N GLN A 92 -4.19 -5.45 12.16
CA GLN A 92 -5.00 -5.97 13.26
C GLN A 92 -4.24 -7.04 14.07
N LEU A 93 -3.54 -7.93 13.39
CA LEU A 93 -2.73 -8.96 14.03
C LEU A 93 -1.63 -8.32 14.89
N TRP A 94 -1.00 -7.31 14.36
CA TRP A 94 0.06 -6.55 15.00
C TRP A 94 -0.45 -5.80 16.21
N ASP A 95 -1.58 -5.13 16.11
CA ASP A 95 -2.24 -4.43 17.20
C ASP A 95 -2.60 -5.36 18.36
N ALA A 96 -3.08 -6.55 18.05
CA ALA A 96 -3.39 -7.55 19.08
C ALA A 96 -2.15 -7.93 19.89
N ARG A 97 -1.01 -8.10 19.21
CA ARG A 97 0.26 -8.39 19.89
C ARG A 97 0.71 -7.24 20.77
N PHE A 98 0.59 -6.02 20.28
CA PHE A 98 0.94 -4.84 21.07
C PHE A 98 0.06 -4.67 22.29
N ARG A 99 -1.23 -4.94 22.19
CA ARG A 99 -2.15 -4.89 23.32
C ARG A 99 -1.77 -5.92 24.40
N GLU A 100 -1.40 -7.11 24.00
CA GLU A 100 -0.93 -8.14 24.94
C GLU A 100 0.35 -7.68 25.65
N LEU A 101 1.30 -7.10 24.91
CA LEU A 101 2.52 -6.53 25.47
C LEU A 101 2.21 -5.42 26.46
N ASP A 102 1.30 -4.52 26.13
CA ASP A 102 0.89 -3.44 27.00
C ASP A 102 0.29 -3.97 28.32
N LYS A 103 -0.50 -5.03 28.24
CA LYS A 103 -1.03 -5.70 29.45
C LYS A 103 0.07 -6.25 30.32
N VAL A 104 1.05 -6.93 29.73
CA VAL A 104 2.20 -7.48 30.47
C VAL A 104 3.00 -6.35 31.13
N ILE A 105 3.26 -5.28 30.41
CA ILE A 105 3.96 -4.10 30.95
C ILE A 105 3.20 -3.50 32.12
N GLU A 106 1.88 -3.35 31.98
CA GLU A 106 1.03 -2.82 33.03
C GLU A 106 1.04 -3.71 34.28
N GLU A 107 0.94 -5.04 34.10
CA GLU A 107 1.02 -6.00 35.19
C GLU A 107 2.36 -5.91 35.92
N LEU A 108 3.46 -5.79 35.17
CA LEU A 108 4.79 -5.64 35.73
C LEU A 108 4.94 -4.33 36.52
N LYS A 109 4.38 -3.26 36.00
CA LYS A 109 4.39 -1.95 36.71
C LYS A 109 3.60 -2.02 38.01
N GLN A 110 2.44 -2.67 38.02
CA GLN A 110 1.64 -2.85 39.22
C GLN A 110 2.38 -3.69 40.25
N LYS A 111 3.02 -4.76 39.82
CA LYS A 111 3.81 -5.61 40.70
C LYS A 111 5.00 -4.87 41.31
N GLU A 112 5.68 -4.06 40.51
CA GLU A 112 6.80 -3.22 40.96
C GLU A 112 6.35 -2.19 41.98
N GLN A 113 5.19 -1.57 41.76
CA GLN A 113 4.61 -0.62 42.71
C GLN A 113 4.26 -1.30 44.05
N GLN A 114 3.71 -2.50 44.01
CA GLN A 114 3.40 -3.26 45.23
C GLN A 114 4.67 -3.62 46.01
N ASP A 115 5.71 -4.08 45.31
CA ASP A 115 7.00 -4.39 45.93
C ASP A 115 7.66 -3.12 46.51
N GLY A 116 7.52 -1.99 45.80
CA GLY A 116 8.00 -0.70 46.27
C GLY A 116 7.30 -0.23 47.56
N HIS A 117 6.01 -0.47 47.71
CA HIS A 117 5.26 -0.15 48.90
C HIS A 117 5.65 -0.99 50.11
N GLU A 118 6.07 -2.24 49.89
CA GLU A 118 6.54 -3.08 51.00
C GLU A 118 7.88 -2.61 51.57
N TYR A 119 8.70 -1.91 50.77
CA TYR A 119 10.02 -1.43 51.17
C TYR A 119 9.98 -0.04 51.80
N GLU A 120 8.89 0.69 51.69
CA GLU A 120 8.75 2.06 52.21
C GLU A 120 8.25 2.14 53.68
N ARG A 121 8.22 1.02 54.38
CA ARG A 121 7.80 1.02 55.79
C ARG A 121 8.93 1.40 56.74
#